data_36830e67899dbe620c2690398e44bbbf
#
_entry.id   36830e67899dbe620c2690398e44bbbf
#
_cell.length_a   1.000
_cell.length_b   1.000
_cell.length_c   1.000
_cell.angle_alpha   90.00
_cell.angle_beta   90.00
_cell.angle_gamma   90.00
#
_symmetry.space_group_name_H-M   'P 1'
#
loop_
_entity.id
_entity.type
_entity.pdbx_description
1 polymer ?
#
loop_
_entity_poly.entity_id
_entity_poly.type
_entity_poly.pdbx_seq_one_letter_code
_entity_poly.pdbx_strand_id
1 'polypeptide(L)'
;TLKKQNGSFQLKKVSALPVFCMLNLNDSIIWTGNRQNGIYQINKRTEEQTPLPQFSSSKLYMTYLYMDSQGNIWAGTNNDGLFVLNKKGEKLKSYSKKELGSNAIKGIIEDDQNTIWIGTDNGLCNIQPKSGLISRYTIADGLPTNQFNYSSVCKKPDGELFFGTINGMISFYPEQVRPVEPHFNIALTGVWSNNDVVSSSNPDALLPASISESDVMTLTHEQAQSIRIEYSGLNYQYKDKTQYAMKLEGIDKEWQFVGNQHQVR
;
A
#
# COMPACT_ATOMS: atom_id res chain seq x y z
N THR A 1 27.26 18.75 13.76
CA THR A 1 28.06 19.41 12.69
C THR A 1 29.52 19.09 12.93
N LEU A 2 30.22 18.56 11.93
CA LEU A 2 31.67 18.41 11.96
C LEU A 2 32.27 19.70 11.43
N LYS A 3 32.95 20.45 12.29
CA LYS A 3 33.82 21.61 11.89
C LYS A 3 35.25 21.22 12.11
N LYS A 4 36.10 21.39 11.09
CA LYS A 4 37.53 21.22 11.21
C LYS A 4 38.10 22.56 11.69
N GLN A 5 38.61 22.61 12.92
CA GLN A 5 39.34 23.75 13.46
C GLN A 5 40.70 23.27 13.95
N ASN A 6 41.78 23.88 13.47
CA ASN A 6 43.16 23.55 13.82
C ASN A 6 43.53 22.06 13.72
N GLY A 7 43.05 21.36 12.65
CA GLY A 7 43.39 19.95 12.41
C GLY A 7 42.55 18.92 13.19
N SER A 8 41.71 19.34 14.13
CA SER A 8 40.82 18.46 14.89
C SER A 8 39.36 18.70 14.52
N PHE A 9 38.53 17.65 14.65
CA PHE A 9 37.07 17.73 14.45
C PHE A 9 36.39 18.07 15.78
N GLN A 10 35.56 19.10 15.79
CA GLN A 10 34.66 19.37 16.91
C GLN A 10 33.33 18.71 16.69
N LEU A 11 32.91 17.88 17.63
CA LEU A 11 31.60 17.23 17.67
C LEU A 11 30.68 18.05 18.56
N LYS A 12 29.51 18.41 18.02
CA LYS A 12 28.45 19.07 18.76
C LYS A 12 27.18 18.25 18.77
N LYS A 13 26.64 18.04 19.98
CA LYS A 13 25.32 17.41 20.13
C LYS A 13 24.23 18.43 19.77
N VAL A 14 23.40 18.11 18.76
CA VAL A 14 22.34 19.00 18.24
C VAL A 14 20.96 18.59 18.72
N SER A 15 20.77 17.34 19.11
CA SER A 15 19.48 16.84 19.61
C SER A 15 19.65 16.15 20.96
N ALA A 16 18.74 16.43 21.90
CA ALA A 16 18.63 15.72 23.16
C ALA A 16 17.88 14.39 23.02
N LEU A 17 17.00 14.27 22.00
CA LEU A 17 16.20 13.08 21.75
C LEU A 17 16.95 12.09 20.83
N PRO A 18 16.79 10.78 21.04
CA PRO A 18 17.29 9.77 20.12
C PRO A 18 16.67 9.94 18.74
N VAL A 19 17.50 10.13 17.71
CA VAL A 19 17.06 10.27 16.32
C VAL A 19 17.22 8.92 15.61
N PHE A 20 16.16 8.42 14.99
CA PHE A 20 16.19 7.18 14.22
C PHE A 20 16.26 7.40 12.71
N CYS A 21 15.55 8.40 12.21
CA CYS A 21 15.61 8.84 10.82
C CYS A 21 15.63 10.37 10.73
N MET A 22 16.15 10.89 9.63
CA MET A 22 16.20 12.33 9.39
C MET A 22 15.95 12.64 7.91
N LEU A 23 15.41 13.84 7.68
CA LEU A 23 15.17 14.39 6.36
C LEU A 23 15.67 15.84 6.33
N ASN A 24 16.52 16.15 5.37
CA ASN A 24 16.89 17.51 5.06
C ASN A 24 15.75 18.20 4.29
N LEU A 25 14.92 18.98 4.97
CA LEU A 25 13.75 19.60 4.34
C LEU A 25 14.12 20.73 3.40
N ASN A 26 15.06 21.60 3.84
CA ASN A 26 15.60 22.72 3.08
C ASN A 26 16.90 23.23 3.74
N ASP A 27 17.42 24.36 3.29
CA ASP A 27 18.67 24.93 3.79
C ASP A 27 18.61 25.34 5.28
N SER A 28 17.42 25.53 5.84
CA SER A 28 17.21 26.02 7.20
C SER A 28 16.70 24.97 8.17
N ILE A 29 16.02 23.92 7.69
CA ILE A 29 15.26 22.98 8.52
C ILE A 29 15.65 21.53 8.22
N ILE A 30 15.87 20.76 9.27
CA ILE A 30 15.94 19.29 9.23
C ILE A 30 14.74 18.74 10.00
N TRP A 31 14.07 17.71 9.47
CA TRP A 31 13.13 16.91 10.24
C TRP A 31 13.82 15.66 10.79
N THR A 32 13.47 15.31 12.03
CA THR A 32 13.97 14.11 12.70
C THR A 32 12.82 13.27 13.18
N GLY A 33 12.88 11.98 12.91
CA GLY A 33 11.94 10.99 13.42
C GLY A 33 12.52 10.25 14.62
N ASN A 34 11.70 10.07 15.65
CA ASN A 34 12.04 9.48 16.93
C ASN A 34 11.24 8.20 17.20
N ARG A 35 11.75 7.34 18.09
CA ARG A 35 11.07 6.07 18.40
C ARG A 35 9.83 6.20 19.30
N GLN A 36 9.65 7.31 20.00
CA GLN A 36 8.57 7.49 20.99
C GLN A 36 7.89 8.85 20.94
N ASN A 37 8.48 9.80 20.20
CA ASN A 37 8.10 11.21 20.28
C ASN A 37 7.67 11.78 18.91
N GLY A 38 7.49 10.92 17.90
CA GLY A 38 7.05 11.33 16.57
C GLY A 38 8.11 12.13 15.80
N ILE A 39 7.71 13.27 15.23
CA ILE A 39 8.55 14.07 14.34
C ILE A 39 8.86 15.40 14.98
N TYR A 40 10.13 15.80 14.91
CA TYR A 40 10.63 17.12 15.32
C TYR A 40 11.30 17.82 14.15
N GLN A 41 11.20 19.13 14.12
CA GLN A 41 12.00 19.98 13.25
C GLN A 41 13.14 20.64 14.03
N ILE A 42 14.29 20.73 13.39
CA ILE A 42 15.50 21.40 13.93
C ILE A 42 15.86 22.53 12.99
N ASN A 43 15.95 23.74 13.53
CA ASN A 43 16.50 24.88 12.81
C ASN A 43 18.02 24.74 12.77
N LYS A 44 18.60 24.69 11.56
CA LYS A 44 20.06 24.48 11.39
C LYS A 44 20.94 25.60 11.93
N ARG A 45 20.42 26.84 12.00
CA ARG A 45 21.15 28.00 12.45
C ARG A 45 21.04 28.20 13.97
N THR A 46 19.80 28.15 14.50
CA THR A 46 19.56 28.35 15.94
C THR A 46 19.70 27.07 16.75
N GLU A 47 19.65 25.91 16.07
CA GLU A 47 19.64 24.57 16.67
C GLU A 47 18.43 24.33 17.57
N GLU A 48 17.45 25.20 17.51
CA GLU A 48 16.18 25.04 18.21
C GLU A 48 15.44 23.82 17.66
N GLN A 49 14.96 22.98 18.58
CA GLN A 49 14.22 21.76 18.26
C GLN A 49 12.77 21.90 18.72
N THR A 50 11.83 21.84 17.80
CA THR A 50 10.40 21.97 18.06
C THR A 50 9.65 20.74 17.53
N PRO A 51 8.68 20.18 18.29
CA PRO A 51 7.85 19.07 17.82
C PRO A 51 6.91 19.55 16.71
N LEU A 52 6.60 18.67 15.75
CA LEU A 52 5.47 18.90 14.85
C LEU A 52 4.16 18.69 15.60
N PRO A 53 3.26 19.70 15.65
CA PRO A 53 2.08 19.66 16.54
C PRO A 53 1.22 18.41 16.40
N GLN A 54 1.04 17.93 15.18
CA GLN A 54 0.20 16.75 14.89
C GLN A 54 0.82 15.41 15.35
N PHE A 55 2.11 15.39 15.67
CA PHE A 55 2.86 14.20 16.07
C PHE A 55 3.43 14.28 17.49
N SER A 56 3.28 15.43 18.16
CA SER A 56 3.91 15.69 19.47
C SER A 56 3.32 14.90 20.64
N SER A 57 2.05 14.49 20.53
CA SER A 57 1.35 13.72 21.57
C SER A 57 1.31 12.22 21.31
N SER A 58 1.79 11.78 20.16
CA SER A 58 1.70 10.40 19.72
C SER A 58 2.98 9.65 20.07
N LYS A 59 2.85 8.46 20.65
CA LYS A 59 3.95 7.51 20.85
C LYS A 59 4.38 6.85 19.54
N LEU A 60 4.37 7.61 18.43
CA LEU A 60 4.70 7.09 17.11
C LEU A 60 6.19 6.75 17.01
N TYR A 61 6.46 5.54 16.63
CA TYR A 61 7.80 5.09 16.29
C TYR A 61 8.08 5.38 14.82
N MET A 62 8.73 6.50 14.55
CA MET A 62 9.13 6.89 13.19
C MET A 62 10.32 6.05 12.72
N THR A 63 10.20 5.49 11.52
CA THR A 63 11.22 4.61 10.94
C THR A 63 11.91 5.21 9.71
N TYR A 64 11.18 6.00 8.93
CA TYR A 64 11.71 6.59 7.71
C TYR A 64 11.04 7.93 7.40
N LEU A 65 11.79 8.84 6.81
CA LEU A 65 11.30 10.11 6.27
C LEU A 65 11.87 10.28 4.86
N TYR A 66 11.01 10.53 3.89
CA TYR A 66 11.39 10.73 2.49
C TYR A 66 10.60 11.90 1.90
N MET A 67 11.24 12.74 1.11
CA MET A 67 10.57 13.83 0.38
C MET A 67 10.55 13.46 -1.10
N ASP A 68 9.34 13.36 -1.66
CA ASP A 68 9.15 13.08 -3.07
C ASP A 68 9.46 14.31 -3.95
N SER A 69 9.50 14.09 -5.26
CA SER A 69 9.76 15.14 -6.25
C SER A 69 8.71 16.25 -6.28
N GLN A 70 7.50 15.98 -5.76
CA GLN A 70 6.41 16.94 -5.62
C GLN A 70 6.50 17.76 -4.32
N GLY A 71 7.45 17.40 -3.43
CA GLY A 71 7.67 18.04 -2.15
C GLY A 71 6.74 17.55 -1.04
N ASN A 72 6.03 16.43 -1.22
CA ASN A 72 5.35 15.74 -0.13
C ASN A 72 6.34 14.93 0.70
N ILE A 73 6.07 14.80 1.98
CA ILE A 73 6.91 14.05 2.90
C ILE A 73 6.21 12.76 3.29
N TRP A 74 6.84 11.65 2.96
CA TRP A 74 6.41 10.30 3.27
C TRP A 74 7.06 9.88 4.58
N ALA A 75 6.24 9.69 5.60
CA ALA A 75 6.66 9.41 6.96
C ALA A 75 6.23 7.99 7.37
N GLY A 76 7.20 7.09 7.36
CA GLY A 76 7.01 5.69 7.73
C GLY A 76 7.10 5.48 9.23
N THR A 77 6.27 4.58 9.74
CA THR A 77 6.25 4.17 11.15
C THR A 77 6.48 2.68 11.30
N ASN A 78 6.70 2.24 12.52
CA ASN A 78 6.83 0.80 12.82
C ASN A 78 5.46 0.09 12.99
N ASN A 79 4.45 0.79 13.50
CA ASN A 79 3.19 0.14 13.87
C ASN A 79 1.93 0.84 13.31
N ASP A 80 2.07 2.07 12.81
CA ASP A 80 0.95 2.92 12.46
C ASP A 80 0.83 3.18 10.95
N GLY A 81 1.63 2.43 10.15
CA GLY A 81 1.63 2.54 8.70
C GLY A 81 2.42 3.75 8.18
N LEU A 82 1.90 4.37 7.15
CA LEU A 82 2.55 5.42 6.39
C LEU A 82 1.69 6.68 6.36
N PHE A 83 2.30 7.82 6.65
CA PHE A 83 1.66 9.14 6.53
C PHE A 83 2.27 9.92 5.37
N VAL A 84 1.45 10.68 4.66
CA VAL A 84 1.89 11.66 3.68
C VAL A 84 1.60 13.04 4.23
N LEU A 85 2.62 13.89 4.30
CA LEU A 85 2.57 15.21 4.91
C LEU A 85 3.00 16.27 3.89
N ASN A 86 2.52 17.48 4.06
CA ASN A 86 3.10 18.63 3.39
C ASN A 86 4.32 19.18 4.17
N LYS A 87 5.02 20.16 3.60
CA LYS A 87 6.22 20.78 4.23
C LYS A 87 5.91 21.53 5.53
N LYS A 88 4.63 21.76 5.88
CA LYS A 88 4.21 22.33 7.16
C LYS A 88 3.94 21.25 8.21
N GLY A 89 4.01 19.97 7.86
CA GLY A 89 3.71 18.84 8.71
C GLY A 89 2.22 18.49 8.79
N GLU A 90 1.38 19.09 7.96
CA GLU A 90 -0.04 18.76 7.91
C GLU A 90 -0.24 17.44 7.19
N LYS A 91 -1.06 16.56 7.75
CA LYS A 91 -1.35 15.25 7.19
C LYS A 91 -2.28 15.38 5.98
N LEU A 92 -1.79 14.95 4.82
CA LEU A 92 -2.55 14.92 3.57
C LEU A 92 -3.26 13.58 3.38
N LYS A 93 -2.55 12.46 3.69
CA LYS A 93 -3.06 11.10 3.50
C LYS A 93 -2.39 10.13 4.48
N SER A 94 -3.00 8.97 4.67
CA SER A 94 -2.40 7.86 5.42
C SER A 94 -2.76 6.53 4.78
N TYR A 95 -1.87 5.55 4.95
CA TYR A 95 -2.02 4.18 4.48
C TYR A 95 -1.72 3.23 5.62
N SER A 96 -2.56 2.23 5.77
CA SER A 96 -2.48 1.23 6.83
C SER A 96 -2.10 -0.15 6.29
N LYS A 97 -2.07 -1.13 7.19
CA LYS A 97 -1.90 -2.54 6.82
C LYS A 97 -2.91 -3.02 5.78
N LYS A 98 -4.12 -2.44 5.77
CA LYS A 98 -5.17 -2.82 4.81
C LYS A 98 -4.71 -2.57 3.37
N GLU A 99 -4.09 -1.43 3.12
CA GLU A 99 -3.60 -1.05 1.79
C GLU A 99 -2.20 -1.64 1.50
N LEU A 100 -1.29 -1.57 2.48
CA LEU A 100 0.13 -1.91 2.29
C LEU A 100 0.48 -3.36 2.63
N GLY A 101 -0.42 -4.10 3.28
CA GLY A 101 -0.13 -5.44 3.80
C GLY A 101 0.62 -5.44 5.13
N SER A 102 1.18 -4.31 5.55
CA SER A 102 1.90 -4.10 6.80
C SER A 102 1.76 -2.67 7.31
N ASN A 103 1.87 -2.49 8.63
CA ASN A 103 2.04 -1.18 9.25
C ASN A 103 3.52 -0.82 9.51
N ALA A 104 4.44 -1.78 9.36
CA ALA A 104 5.87 -1.58 9.61
C ALA A 104 6.59 -1.16 8.32
N ILE A 105 6.87 0.12 8.19
CA ILE A 105 7.58 0.70 7.06
C ILE A 105 9.10 0.66 7.33
N LYS A 106 9.87 0.16 6.38
CA LYS A 106 11.31 -0.06 6.51
C LYS A 106 12.15 0.91 5.68
N GLY A 107 11.69 1.21 4.46
CA GLY A 107 12.36 2.11 3.54
C GLY A 107 11.40 2.65 2.51
N ILE A 108 11.64 3.88 2.04
CA ILE A 108 10.79 4.58 1.07
C ILE A 108 11.68 5.23 0.03
N ILE A 109 11.35 5.08 -1.25
CA ILE A 109 12.06 5.73 -2.33
C ILE A 109 11.13 6.00 -3.52
N GLU A 110 11.41 7.04 -4.27
CA GLU A 110 10.69 7.41 -5.49
C GLU A 110 11.48 6.97 -6.73
N ASP A 111 10.81 6.34 -7.69
CA ASP A 111 11.38 6.06 -9.00
C ASP A 111 11.30 7.26 -9.95
N ASP A 112 11.80 7.08 -11.18
CA ASP A 112 11.84 8.15 -12.19
C ASP A 112 10.45 8.45 -12.81
N GLN A 113 9.44 7.62 -12.50
CA GLN A 113 8.04 7.79 -12.93
C GLN A 113 7.17 8.38 -11.80
N ASN A 114 7.77 8.84 -10.70
CA ASN A 114 7.14 9.36 -9.49
C ASN A 114 6.29 8.31 -8.76
N THR A 115 6.60 7.02 -8.91
CA THR A 115 6.00 5.95 -8.11
C THR A 115 6.80 5.79 -6.82
N ILE A 116 6.11 5.70 -5.70
CA ILE A 116 6.74 5.53 -4.38
C ILE A 116 6.84 4.04 -4.06
N TRP A 117 8.04 3.55 -3.89
CA TRP A 117 8.36 2.18 -3.50
C TRP A 117 8.64 2.09 -2.02
N ILE A 118 8.07 1.08 -1.36
CA ILE A 118 8.04 0.95 0.10
C ILE A 118 8.38 -0.48 0.48
N GLY A 119 9.52 -0.65 1.13
CA GLY A 119 9.87 -1.91 1.80
C GLY A 119 9.16 -2.01 3.14
N THR A 120 8.55 -3.16 3.44
CA THR A 120 7.83 -3.42 4.69
C THR A 120 8.35 -4.70 5.37
N ASP A 121 7.76 -5.12 6.47
CA ASP A 121 8.02 -6.45 7.06
C ASP A 121 7.15 -7.56 6.42
N ASN A 122 6.27 -7.21 5.48
CA ASN A 122 5.42 -8.16 4.77
C ASN A 122 5.36 -7.88 3.25
N GLY A 123 6.52 -7.66 2.64
CA GLY A 123 6.67 -7.47 1.21
C GLY A 123 7.05 -6.06 0.78
N LEU A 124 7.16 -5.91 -0.52
CA LEU A 124 7.42 -4.65 -1.21
C LEU A 124 6.10 -4.09 -1.74
N CYS A 125 5.87 -2.80 -1.57
CA CYS A 125 4.71 -2.11 -2.14
C CYS A 125 5.15 -1.02 -3.09
N ASN A 126 4.33 -0.69 -4.07
CA ASN A 126 4.41 0.59 -4.75
C ASN A 126 3.08 1.35 -4.69
N ILE A 127 3.18 2.66 -4.68
CA ILE A 127 2.04 3.57 -4.72
C ILE A 127 2.26 4.53 -5.88
N GLN A 128 1.29 4.62 -6.77
CA GLN A 128 1.24 5.66 -7.79
C GLN A 128 0.44 6.85 -7.23
N PRO A 129 1.07 7.98 -6.86
CA PRO A 129 0.37 9.06 -6.15
C PRO A 129 -0.77 9.68 -6.97
N LYS A 130 -0.63 9.74 -8.30
CA LYS A 130 -1.62 10.35 -9.21
C LYS A 130 -2.90 9.53 -9.34
N SER A 131 -2.79 8.21 -9.54
CA SER A 131 -3.93 7.30 -9.69
C SER A 131 -4.44 6.75 -8.37
N GLY A 132 -3.60 6.76 -7.33
CA GLY A 132 -3.86 6.09 -6.07
C GLY A 132 -3.70 4.57 -6.12
N LEU A 133 -3.27 4.02 -7.26
CA LEU A 133 -3.06 2.59 -7.42
C LEU A 133 -1.95 2.11 -6.50
N ILE A 134 -2.18 0.99 -5.84
CA ILE A 134 -1.22 0.33 -4.95
C ILE A 134 -1.03 -1.10 -5.43
N SER A 135 0.23 -1.49 -5.65
CA SER A 135 0.61 -2.87 -5.94
C SER A 135 1.46 -3.42 -4.81
N ARG A 136 1.34 -4.72 -4.53
CA ARG A 136 2.11 -5.41 -3.49
C ARG A 136 2.79 -6.63 -4.08
N TYR A 137 4.03 -6.84 -3.66
CA TYR A 137 4.89 -7.94 -4.08
C TYR A 137 5.37 -8.71 -2.86
N THR A 138 5.31 -10.02 -2.93
CA THR A 138 5.64 -10.96 -1.85
C THR A 138 6.51 -12.10 -2.38
N ILE A 139 6.82 -13.07 -1.54
CA ILE A 139 7.49 -14.31 -1.96
C ILE A 139 6.71 -15.00 -3.10
N ALA A 140 5.38 -14.92 -3.10
CA ALA A 140 4.55 -15.47 -4.18
C ALA A 140 4.79 -14.78 -5.54
N ASP A 141 5.35 -13.58 -5.54
CA ASP A 141 5.70 -12.81 -6.74
C ASP A 141 7.19 -12.91 -7.11
N GLY A 142 7.94 -13.77 -6.40
CA GLY A 142 9.36 -14.02 -6.65
C GLY A 142 10.32 -13.26 -5.76
N LEU A 143 9.86 -12.56 -4.73
CA LEU A 143 10.77 -11.99 -3.73
C LEU A 143 11.46 -13.11 -2.94
N PRO A 144 12.75 -12.96 -2.60
CA PRO A 144 13.47 -13.96 -1.79
C PRO A 144 12.98 -14.01 -0.33
N THR A 145 12.35 -12.96 0.14
CA THR A 145 11.73 -12.81 1.47
C THR A 145 10.74 -11.66 1.47
N ASN A 146 9.80 -11.69 2.42
CA ASN A 146 8.88 -10.56 2.65
C ASN A 146 9.47 -9.50 3.59
N GLN A 147 10.58 -9.78 4.29
CA GLN A 147 11.09 -8.91 5.35
C GLN A 147 12.23 -8.01 4.84
N PHE A 148 11.96 -6.71 4.86
CA PHE A 148 12.92 -5.67 4.48
C PHE A 148 13.63 -5.09 5.71
N ASN A 149 14.84 -4.58 5.52
CA ASN A 149 15.64 -3.96 6.58
C ASN A 149 15.39 -2.46 6.64
N TYR A 150 15.52 -1.89 7.84
CA TYR A 150 15.40 -0.45 8.04
C TYR A 150 16.46 0.33 7.27
N SER A 151 16.03 1.41 6.64
CA SER A 151 16.89 2.38 5.96
C SER A 151 17.83 1.79 4.89
N SER A 152 17.54 0.57 4.41
CA SER A 152 18.34 -0.15 3.44
C SER A 152 17.74 -0.02 2.04
N VAL A 153 17.72 1.20 1.53
CA VAL A 153 17.15 1.51 0.21
C VAL A 153 17.99 2.59 -0.48
N CYS A 154 18.24 2.40 -1.77
CA CYS A 154 18.87 3.42 -2.60
C CYS A 154 18.47 3.27 -4.08
N LYS A 155 18.66 4.35 -4.84
CA LYS A 155 18.46 4.41 -6.29
C LYS A 155 19.77 4.80 -6.96
N LYS A 156 20.12 4.07 -8.01
CA LYS A 156 21.23 4.42 -8.90
C LYS A 156 20.83 5.53 -9.88
N PRO A 157 21.81 6.23 -10.46
CA PRO A 157 21.53 7.24 -11.48
C PRO A 157 20.81 6.72 -12.73
N ASP A 158 20.93 5.43 -13.04
CA ASP A 158 20.27 4.75 -14.16
C ASP A 158 18.83 4.29 -13.83
N GLY A 159 18.32 4.62 -12.63
CA GLY A 159 16.97 4.29 -12.20
C GLY A 159 16.82 2.96 -11.48
N GLU A 160 17.87 2.11 -11.43
CA GLU A 160 17.82 0.84 -10.69
C GLU A 160 17.62 1.07 -9.18
N LEU A 161 16.62 0.42 -8.59
CA LEU A 161 16.33 0.47 -7.16
C LEU A 161 16.94 -0.73 -6.43
N PHE A 162 17.45 -0.48 -5.24
CA PHE A 162 18.03 -1.48 -4.34
C PHE A 162 17.31 -1.46 -3.01
N PHE A 163 16.99 -2.64 -2.49
CA PHE A 163 16.43 -2.81 -1.16
C PHE A 163 17.15 -3.92 -0.41
N GLY A 164 17.59 -3.61 0.80
CA GLY A 164 18.13 -4.58 1.73
C GLY A 164 17.03 -5.39 2.40
N THR A 165 17.23 -6.70 2.49
CA THR A 165 16.33 -7.66 3.12
C THR A 165 17.07 -8.50 4.17
N ILE A 166 16.36 -9.28 4.97
CA ILE A 166 17.01 -10.21 5.91
C ILE A 166 17.81 -11.32 5.22
N ASN A 167 17.52 -11.61 3.93
CA ASN A 167 18.18 -12.64 3.13
C ASN A 167 19.10 -12.04 2.04
N GLY A 168 19.65 -10.85 2.29
CA GLY A 168 20.54 -10.19 1.34
C GLY A 168 19.91 -8.93 0.73
N MET A 169 20.12 -8.69 -0.55
CA MET A 169 19.69 -7.48 -1.25
C MET A 169 18.97 -7.88 -2.54
N ILE A 170 17.91 -7.14 -2.86
CA ILE A 170 17.25 -7.21 -4.16
C ILE A 170 17.54 -5.94 -4.94
N SER A 171 17.61 -6.05 -6.26
CA SER A 171 17.60 -4.89 -7.16
C SER A 171 16.68 -5.14 -8.34
N PHE A 172 16.12 -4.07 -8.89
CA PHE A 172 15.25 -4.13 -10.04
C PHE A 172 15.10 -2.75 -10.69
N TYR A 173 14.75 -2.77 -11.97
CA TYR A 173 14.30 -1.58 -12.70
C TYR A 173 12.76 -1.48 -12.59
N PRO A 174 12.21 -0.39 -12.06
CA PRO A 174 10.76 -0.23 -11.88
C PRO A 174 9.93 -0.44 -13.15
N GLU A 175 10.42 -0.02 -14.31
CA GLU A 175 9.75 -0.20 -15.60
C GLU A 175 9.65 -1.67 -16.06
N GLN A 176 10.47 -2.56 -15.49
CA GLN A 176 10.43 -4.00 -15.75
C GLN A 176 9.49 -4.74 -14.80
N VAL A 177 9.15 -4.12 -13.68
CA VAL A 177 8.20 -4.66 -12.72
C VAL A 177 6.79 -4.31 -13.19
N ARG A 178 6.27 -5.11 -14.11
CA ARG A 178 4.89 -4.94 -14.56
C ARG A 178 3.95 -5.49 -13.50
N PRO A 179 2.88 -4.76 -13.14
CA PRO A 179 1.74 -5.42 -12.53
C PRO A 179 1.33 -6.53 -13.50
N VAL A 180 1.35 -7.75 -13.03
CA VAL A 180 0.71 -8.82 -13.79
C VAL A 180 -0.79 -8.48 -13.74
N GLU A 181 -1.30 -7.90 -14.82
CA GLU A 181 -2.75 -7.84 -15.02
C GLU A 181 -3.16 -9.28 -15.36
N PRO A 182 -3.67 -10.04 -14.41
CA PRO A 182 -4.11 -11.38 -14.71
C PRO A 182 -5.37 -11.23 -15.55
N HIS A 183 -5.25 -11.46 -16.85
CA HIS A 183 -6.43 -11.70 -17.69
C HIS A 183 -7.03 -13.02 -17.25
N PHE A 184 -8.05 -12.98 -16.43
CA PHE A 184 -8.83 -14.15 -16.05
C PHE A 184 -10.31 -13.85 -16.25
N ASN A 185 -11.04 -14.90 -16.60
CA ASN A 185 -12.49 -14.82 -16.74
C ASN A 185 -13.15 -14.97 -15.38
N ILE A 186 -14.25 -14.28 -15.17
CA ILE A 186 -15.15 -14.53 -14.06
C ILE A 186 -16.13 -15.61 -14.52
N ALA A 187 -16.22 -16.68 -13.75
CA ALA A 187 -17.23 -17.71 -13.94
C ALA A 187 -18.31 -17.56 -12.87
N LEU A 188 -19.57 -17.62 -13.27
CA LEU A 188 -20.68 -17.80 -12.36
C LEU A 188 -20.69 -19.25 -11.92
N THR A 189 -20.65 -19.51 -10.61
CA THR A 189 -20.55 -20.86 -10.05
C THR A 189 -21.83 -21.36 -9.42
N GLY A 190 -22.76 -20.45 -9.12
CA GLY A 190 -24.06 -20.82 -8.58
C GLY A 190 -25.05 -19.67 -8.54
N VAL A 191 -26.33 -19.99 -8.59
CA VAL A 191 -27.44 -19.07 -8.35
C VAL A 191 -28.43 -19.72 -7.42
N TRP A 192 -28.95 -18.94 -6.50
CA TRP A 192 -30.03 -19.32 -5.60
C TRP A 192 -31.15 -18.31 -5.70
N SER A 193 -32.38 -18.85 -5.70
CA SER A 193 -33.60 -18.06 -5.58
C SER A 193 -34.28 -18.46 -4.27
N ASN A 194 -34.57 -17.53 -3.39
CA ASN A 194 -35.19 -17.76 -2.07
C ASN A 194 -34.54 -18.89 -1.25
N ASN A 195 -33.20 -19.03 -1.31
CA ASN A 195 -32.36 -20.09 -0.73
C ASN A 195 -32.38 -21.46 -1.42
N ASP A 196 -33.18 -21.65 -2.47
CA ASP A 196 -33.14 -22.86 -3.26
C ASP A 196 -32.13 -22.73 -4.40
N VAL A 197 -31.36 -23.81 -4.63
CA VAL A 197 -30.38 -23.85 -5.72
C VAL A 197 -31.11 -23.85 -7.06
N VAL A 198 -30.75 -22.89 -7.90
CA VAL A 198 -31.24 -22.87 -9.28
C VAL A 198 -30.38 -23.82 -10.11
N SER A 199 -30.93 -24.99 -10.46
CA SER A 199 -30.26 -26.06 -11.20
C SER A 199 -30.95 -26.36 -12.51
N SER A 200 -30.19 -26.69 -13.55
CA SER A 200 -30.71 -27.14 -14.84
C SER A 200 -31.25 -28.60 -14.81
N SER A 201 -31.08 -29.31 -13.70
CA SER A 201 -31.41 -30.75 -13.60
C SER A 201 -32.88 -31.02 -13.30
N ASN A 202 -33.72 -30.00 -13.12
CA ASN A 202 -35.15 -30.15 -12.79
C ASN A 202 -36.02 -29.86 -14.02
N PRO A 203 -37.14 -30.60 -14.26
CA PRO A 203 -38.07 -30.30 -15.37
C PRO A 203 -38.61 -28.87 -15.37
N ASP A 204 -38.71 -28.23 -14.20
CA ASP A 204 -39.11 -26.84 -14.01
C ASP A 204 -37.92 -25.91 -13.86
N ALA A 205 -36.78 -26.31 -14.44
CA ALA A 205 -35.53 -25.58 -14.27
C ALA A 205 -35.62 -24.13 -14.76
N LEU A 206 -35.23 -23.21 -13.92
CA LEU A 206 -35.13 -21.79 -14.24
C LEU A 206 -33.99 -21.48 -15.22
N LEU A 207 -33.09 -22.46 -15.43
CA LEU A 207 -31.97 -22.37 -16.37
C LEU A 207 -32.09 -23.47 -17.41
N PRO A 208 -32.02 -23.13 -18.71
CA PRO A 208 -32.09 -24.13 -19.80
C PRO A 208 -30.81 -24.98 -19.91
N ALA A 209 -29.71 -24.52 -19.34
CA ALA A 209 -28.40 -25.18 -19.31
C ALA A 209 -27.70 -24.90 -17.98
N SER A 210 -26.44 -25.34 -17.84
CA SER A 210 -25.63 -24.95 -16.67
C SER A 210 -25.49 -23.41 -16.60
N ILE A 211 -25.32 -22.85 -15.41
CA ILE A 211 -25.19 -21.40 -15.25
C ILE A 211 -24.03 -20.81 -16.05
N SER A 212 -22.97 -21.58 -16.24
CA SER A 212 -21.82 -21.20 -17.04
C SER A 212 -22.06 -21.11 -18.55
N GLU A 213 -23.18 -21.67 -19.02
CA GLU A 213 -23.57 -21.74 -20.42
C GLU A 213 -24.86 -20.97 -20.72
N SER A 214 -25.46 -20.36 -19.71
CA SER A 214 -26.74 -19.65 -19.83
C SER A 214 -26.49 -18.14 -19.93
N ASP A 215 -26.96 -17.54 -21.02
CA ASP A 215 -26.88 -16.08 -21.23
C ASP A 215 -28.04 -15.32 -20.56
N VAL A 216 -29.16 -16.00 -20.33
CA VAL A 216 -30.39 -15.40 -19.79
C VAL A 216 -31.03 -16.34 -18.78
N MET A 217 -31.48 -15.79 -17.68
CA MET A 217 -32.31 -16.44 -16.68
C MET A 217 -33.64 -15.69 -16.52
N THR A 218 -34.77 -16.38 -16.61
CA THR A 218 -36.07 -15.78 -16.39
C THR A 218 -36.62 -16.19 -15.03
N LEU A 219 -36.99 -15.20 -14.22
CA LEU A 219 -37.52 -15.38 -12.88
C LEU A 219 -38.95 -14.80 -12.78
N THR A 220 -39.80 -15.44 -12.00
CA THR A 220 -41.05 -14.83 -11.57
C THR A 220 -40.77 -13.77 -10.49
N HIS A 221 -41.75 -12.90 -10.23
CA HIS A 221 -41.64 -11.89 -9.19
C HIS A 221 -41.34 -12.49 -7.79
N GLU A 222 -41.92 -13.63 -7.46
CA GLU A 222 -41.66 -14.32 -6.19
C GLU A 222 -40.24 -14.90 -6.14
N GLN A 223 -39.76 -15.46 -7.23
CA GLN A 223 -38.39 -15.99 -7.34
C GLN A 223 -37.31 -14.89 -7.31
N ALA A 224 -37.66 -13.70 -7.76
CA ALA A 224 -36.76 -12.57 -7.81
C ALA A 224 -36.62 -11.78 -6.47
N GLN A 225 -37.40 -12.16 -5.45
CA GLN A 225 -37.37 -11.43 -4.15
C GLN A 225 -36.05 -11.56 -3.42
N SER A 226 -35.34 -12.68 -3.55
CA SER A 226 -34.02 -12.88 -2.97
C SER A 226 -33.17 -13.75 -3.89
N ILE A 227 -32.22 -13.12 -4.56
CA ILE A 227 -31.29 -13.79 -5.47
C ILE A 227 -29.91 -13.74 -4.84
N ARG A 228 -29.23 -14.88 -4.79
CA ARG A 228 -27.83 -14.98 -4.46
C ARG A 228 -27.07 -15.54 -5.64
N ILE A 229 -26.01 -14.84 -6.05
CA ILE A 229 -25.14 -15.24 -7.14
C ILE A 229 -23.77 -15.55 -6.55
N GLU A 230 -23.24 -16.72 -6.87
CA GLU A 230 -21.86 -17.10 -6.59
C GLU A 230 -21.04 -16.98 -7.86
N TYR A 231 -19.82 -16.48 -7.68
CA TYR A 231 -18.88 -16.27 -8.78
C TYR A 231 -17.46 -16.55 -8.32
N SER A 232 -16.60 -16.88 -9.27
CA SER A 232 -15.18 -17.09 -9.05
C SER A 232 -14.38 -16.51 -10.22
N GLY A 233 -13.37 -15.72 -9.90
CA GLY A 233 -12.32 -15.39 -10.86
C GLY A 233 -11.41 -16.60 -11.02
N LEU A 234 -11.23 -17.05 -12.24
CA LEU A 234 -10.39 -18.22 -12.57
C LEU A 234 -8.90 -17.87 -12.49
N ASN A 235 -8.51 -17.22 -11.39
CA ASN A 235 -7.14 -16.77 -11.13
C ASN A 235 -6.49 -17.67 -10.08
N TYR A 236 -5.92 -18.78 -10.52
CA TYR A 236 -5.27 -19.75 -9.62
C TYR A 236 -3.93 -19.23 -9.06
N GLN A 237 -3.26 -18.33 -9.78
CA GLN A 237 -1.94 -17.83 -9.40
C GLN A 237 -2.01 -16.73 -8.33
N TYR A 238 -3.06 -15.91 -8.35
CA TYR A 238 -3.21 -14.75 -7.44
C TYR A 238 -4.53 -14.77 -6.67
N LYS A 239 -4.96 -15.95 -6.25
CA LYS A 239 -6.22 -16.17 -5.53
C LYS A 239 -6.40 -15.20 -4.36
N ASP A 240 -5.36 -15.03 -3.54
CA ASP A 240 -5.42 -14.18 -2.34
C ASP A 240 -5.38 -12.68 -2.64
N LYS A 241 -5.03 -12.29 -3.87
CA LYS A 241 -4.99 -10.89 -4.32
C LYS A 241 -6.20 -10.48 -5.13
N THR A 242 -7.03 -11.45 -5.56
CA THR A 242 -8.22 -11.19 -6.36
C THR A 242 -9.26 -10.46 -5.50
N GLN A 243 -9.68 -9.30 -5.97
CA GLN A 243 -10.75 -8.51 -5.36
C GLN A 243 -11.88 -8.35 -6.37
N TYR A 244 -13.10 -8.33 -5.86
CA TYR A 244 -14.29 -8.21 -6.67
C TYR A 244 -15.00 -6.89 -6.40
N ALA A 245 -15.66 -6.40 -7.43
CA ALA A 245 -16.62 -5.32 -7.33
C ALA A 245 -17.90 -5.74 -8.06
N MET A 246 -19.03 -5.26 -7.59
CA MET A 246 -20.33 -5.51 -8.21
C MET A 246 -21.07 -4.20 -8.47
N LYS A 247 -21.95 -4.24 -9.44
CA LYS A 247 -22.87 -3.14 -9.74
C LYS A 247 -24.15 -3.71 -10.32
N LEU A 248 -25.28 -3.39 -9.71
CA LEU A 248 -26.60 -3.71 -10.25
C LEU A 248 -27.06 -2.53 -11.12
N GLU A 249 -27.07 -2.75 -12.44
CA GLU A 249 -27.48 -1.72 -13.38
C GLU A 249 -28.93 -1.30 -13.17
N GLY A 250 -29.18 -0.01 -13.20
CA GLY A 250 -30.50 0.58 -12.93
C GLY A 250 -30.79 0.87 -11.46
N ILE A 251 -29.99 0.31 -10.52
CA ILE A 251 -30.13 0.53 -9.07
C ILE A 251 -28.89 1.21 -8.52
N ASP A 252 -27.70 0.65 -8.75
CA ASP A 252 -26.45 1.17 -8.21
C ASP A 252 -25.90 2.26 -9.12
N LYS A 253 -25.49 3.39 -8.51
CA LYS A 253 -24.82 4.49 -9.24
C LYS A 253 -23.36 4.18 -9.55
N GLU A 254 -22.67 3.53 -8.61
CA GLU A 254 -21.24 3.25 -8.65
C GLU A 254 -20.95 1.77 -8.37
N TRP A 255 -19.73 1.31 -8.73
CA TRP A 255 -19.25 -0.01 -8.38
C TRP A 255 -19.04 -0.16 -6.87
N GLN A 256 -19.59 -1.23 -6.30
CA GLN A 256 -19.43 -1.58 -4.89
C GLN A 256 -18.31 -2.61 -4.75
N PHE A 257 -17.23 -2.24 -4.07
CA PHE A 257 -16.12 -3.15 -3.79
C PHE A 257 -16.49 -4.12 -2.67
N VAL A 258 -16.50 -5.40 -2.97
CA VAL A 258 -16.88 -6.49 -2.04
C VAL A 258 -15.67 -7.30 -1.55
N GLY A 259 -14.45 -6.87 -1.90
CA GLY A 259 -13.21 -7.52 -1.48
C GLY A 259 -13.10 -8.95 -2.04
N ASN A 260 -12.80 -9.91 -1.18
CA ASN A 260 -12.62 -11.33 -1.56
C ASN A 260 -13.94 -12.14 -1.46
N GLN A 261 -15.08 -11.51 -1.35
CA GLN A 261 -16.36 -12.23 -1.29
C GLN A 261 -16.65 -12.88 -2.63
N HIS A 262 -17.04 -14.16 -2.60
CA HIS A 262 -17.38 -14.96 -3.78
C HIS A 262 -18.88 -15.06 -4.03
N GLN A 263 -19.68 -14.31 -3.29
CA GLN A 263 -21.14 -14.31 -3.38
C GLN A 263 -21.71 -12.92 -3.14
N VAL A 264 -22.81 -12.63 -3.80
CA VAL A 264 -23.62 -11.43 -3.64
C VAL A 264 -25.08 -11.79 -3.46
N ARG A 265 -25.81 -11.01 -2.64
CA ARG A 265 -27.24 -11.20 -2.38
C ARG A 265 -27.98 -9.88 -2.59
#